data_7b840bacd27c8d80eec378a0d9accd2d
#
_entry.id   7b840bacd27c8d80eec378a0d9accd2d
#
_cell.length_a   1.000
_cell.length_b   1.000
_cell.length_c   1.000
_cell.angle_alpha   90.00
_cell.angle_beta   90.00
_cell.angle_gamma   90.00
#
_symmetry.space_group_name_H-M   'P 1'
#
loop_
_entity.id
_entity.type
_entity.pdbx_description
1 polymer ?
#
loop_
_entity_poly.entity_id
_entity_poly.type
_entity_poly.pdbx_seq_one_letter_code
_entity_poly.pdbx_strand_id
1 'polypeptide(L)'
;QILLPIFLGFFITHIFLILYGIITHADGLPKLIPETITETWQLTEEMGWVFAVSLFLRAYSLGGGTYTGLEAVSNNVNMLSEPRVRTGTYTMLYMASSLSLTAGGIILLYLLWNVQPVDHQTLNAVTFGAIINSWQLDPAISYGLLAIVLLLEAGLLLVAANTGFLGGPTVLANMAVDSWIPRQFRNLSGRLVTQNGIFLMGLGAIGILLWTKGDVSVLVVLYSINVFITFSLSLLGLCKHWWTSRYDETRWKSRLLMALIGFTITSSILV
;
A
#
# COMPACT_ATOMS: atom_id res chain seq x y z
N GLN A 1 2.13 -22.20 4.67
CA GLN A 1 2.95 -22.75 3.55
C GLN A 1 2.38 -22.37 2.17
N ILE A 2 1.08 -22.15 2.02
CA ILE A 2 0.45 -21.78 0.73
C ILE A 2 0.73 -20.32 0.34
N LEU A 3 0.94 -19.42 1.30
CA LEU A 3 1.12 -17.97 1.07
C LEU A 3 2.42 -17.66 0.33
N LEU A 4 3.50 -18.37 0.63
CA LEU A 4 4.81 -18.14 0.02
C LEU A 4 4.82 -18.41 -1.49
N PRO A 5 4.28 -19.53 -2.00
CA PRO A 5 4.18 -19.78 -3.44
C PRO A 5 3.37 -18.69 -4.19
N ILE A 6 2.26 -18.21 -3.62
CA ILE A 6 1.45 -17.14 -4.21
C ILE A 6 2.28 -15.85 -4.32
N PHE A 7 2.94 -15.46 -3.23
CA PHE A 7 3.79 -14.27 -3.22
C PHE A 7 4.96 -14.37 -4.22
N LEU A 8 5.66 -15.51 -4.24
CA LEU A 8 6.77 -15.72 -5.16
C LEU A 8 6.28 -15.74 -6.62
N GLY A 9 5.17 -16.40 -6.90
CA GLY A 9 4.55 -16.42 -8.22
C GLY A 9 4.19 -15.01 -8.67
N PHE A 10 3.51 -14.23 -7.83
CA PHE A 10 3.21 -12.82 -8.09
C PHE A 10 4.49 -12.02 -8.37
N PHE A 11 5.46 -12.08 -7.48
CA PHE A 11 6.69 -11.30 -7.59
C PHE A 11 7.46 -11.61 -8.87
N ILE A 12 7.67 -12.89 -9.18
CA ILE A 12 8.42 -13.33 -10.37
C ILE A 12 7.70 -12.92 -11.65
N THR A 13 6.38 -13.16 -11.75
CA THR A 13 5.62 -12.81 -12.95
C THR A 13 5.58 -11.29 -13.18
N HIS A 14 5.38 -10.50 -12.14
CA HIS A 14 5.34 -9.05 -12.25
C HIS A 14 6.70 -8.45 -12.58
N ILE A 15 7.77 -8.89 -11.94
CA ILE A 15 9.13 -8.44 -12.29
C ILE A 15 9.46 -8.79 -13.74
N PHE A 16 9.12 -9.99 -14.18
CA PHE A 16 9.33 -10.40 -15.56
C PHE A 16 8.56 -9.50 -16.54
N LEU A 17 7.27 -9.28 -16.32
CA LEU A 17 6.44 -8.43 -17.18
C LEU A 17 6.90 -6.97 -17.17
N ILE A 18 7.30 -6.45 -16.00
CA ILE A 18 7.82 -5.09 -15.84
C ILE A 18 9.13 -4.93 -16.65
N LEU A 19 10.08 -5.83 -16.46
CA LEU A 19 11.35 -5.77 -17.15
C LEU A 19 11.17 -5.93 -18.67
N TYR A 20 10.36 -6.89 -19.09
CA TYR A 20 10.06 -7.11 -20.50
C TYR A 20 9.38 -5.88 -21.12
N GLY A 21 8.34 -5.36 -20.49
CA GLY A 21 7.59 -4.22 -21.01
C GLY A 21 8.41 -2.93 -21.05
N ILE A 22 9.33 -2.70 -20.10
CA ILE A 22 10.27 -1.58 -20.14
C ILE A 22 11.29 -1.76 -21.27
N ILE A 23 11.89 -2.94 -21.41
CA ILE A 23 12.91 -3.20 -22.44
C ILE A 23 12.32 -3.05 -23.84
N THR A 24 11.11 -3.56 -24.07
CA THR A 24 10.47 -3.48 -25.41
C THR A 24 10.04 -2.07 -25.80
N HIS A 25 9.86 -1.16 -24.84
CA HIS A 25 9.49 0.25 -25.05
C HIS A 25 10.57 1.21 -24.53
N ALA A 26 11.82 0.76 -24.47
CA ALA A 26 12.93 1.55 -23.93
C ALA A 26 13.14 2.87 -24.70
N ASP A 27 12.81 2.92 -25.98
CA ASP A 27 12.89 4.12 -26.81
C ASP A 27 11.96 5.26 -26.35
N GLY A 28 10.92 4.93 -25.60
CA GLY A 28 10.02 5.90 -24.96
C GLY A 28 10.61 6.58 -23.70
N LEU A 29 11.53 5.91 -22.99
CA LEU A 29 12.09 6.41 -21.74
C LEU A 29 12.66 7.84 -21.80
N PRO A 30 13.48 8.21 -22.81
CA PRO A 30 14.04 9.56 -22.89
C PRO A 30 12.97 10.65 -23.08
N LYS A 31 11.79 10.29 -23.61
CA LYS A 31 10.70 11.21 -23.91
C LYS A 31 9.80 11.45 -22.70
N LEU A 32 9.66 10.47 -21.81
CA LEU A 32 8.75 10.54 -20.66
C LEU A 32 9.00 11.76 -19.78
N ILE A 33 10.25 12.05 -19.43
CA ILE A 33 10.56 13.18 -18.53
C ILE A 33 10.22 14.52 -19.18
N PRO A 34 10.67 14.84 -20.41
CA PRO A 34 10.29 16.07 -21.08
C PRO A 34 8.77 16.21 -21.30
N GLU A 35 8.09 15.14 -21.69
CA GLU A 35 6.63 15.13 -21.90
C GLU A 35 5.91 15.40 -20.57
N THR A 36 6.23 14.69 -19.49
CA THR A 36 5.65 14.92 -18.16
C THR A 36 5.87 16.34 -17.66
N ILE A 37 7.05 16.91 -17.87
CA ILE A 37 7.33 18.30 -17.50
C ILE A 37 6.44 19.25 -18.31
N THR A 38 6.34 19.05 -19.62
CA THR A 38 5.53 19.91 -20.49
C THR A 38 4.06 19.83 -20.14
N GLU A 39 3.51 18.64 -19.93
CA GLU A 39 2.10 18.44 -19.51
C GLU A 39 1.83 19.06 -18.13
N THR A 40 2.78 18.92 -17.19
CA THR A 40 2.66 19.55 -15.87
C THR A 40 2.65 21.07 -15.95
N TRP A 41 3.49 21.66 -16.81
CA TRP A 41 3.49 23.09 -17.05
C TRP A 41 2.18 23.56 -17.69
N GLN A 42 1.69 22.89 -18.72
CA GLN A 42 0.41 23.18 -19.36
C GLN A 42 -0.74 23.13 -18.34
N LEU A 43 -0.81 22.06 -17.56
CA LEU A 43 -1.81 21.94 -16.49
C LEU A 43 -1.74 23.11 -15.49
N THR A 44 -0.50 23.52 -15.14
CA THR A 44 -0.27 24.60 -14.20
C THR A 44 -0.67 25.97 -14.78
N GLU A 45 -0.45 26.18 -16.06
CA GLU A 45 -0.87 27.40 -16.78
C GLU A 45 -2.39 27.47 -16.92
N GLU A 46 -3.05 26.35 -17.23
CA GLU A 46 -4.50 26.30 -17.44
C GLU A 46 -5.30 26.36 -16.12
N MET A 47 -4.89 25.61 -15.12
CA MET A 47 -5.67 25.36 -13.89
C MET A 47 -5.04 26.02 -12.64
N GLY A 48 -3.85 26.52 -12.74
CA GLY A 48 -3.08 27.07 -11.62
C GLY A 48 -2.31 26.03 -10.82
N TRP A 49 -1.21 26.48 -10.20
CA TRP A 49 -0.31 25.61 -9.46
C TRP A 49 -0.95 24.97 -8.21
N VAL A 50 -1.93 25.63 -7.58
CA VAL A 50 -2.65 25.09 -6.43
C VAL A 50 -3.44 23.84 -6.83
N PHE A 51 -4.10 23.89 -7.99
CA PHE A 51 -4.81 22.72 -8.54
C PHE A 51 -3.86 21.57 -8.86
N ALA A 52 -2.73 21.86 -9.52
CA ALA A 52 -1.73 20.84 -9.87
C ALA A 52 -1.18 20.14 -8.61
N VAL A 53 -0.84 20.89 -7.55
CA VAL A 53 -0.40 20.33 -6.27
C VAL A 53 -1.51 19.53 -5.60
N SER A 54 -2.74 20.01 -5.59
CA SER A 54 -3.88 19.29 -5.01
C SER A 54 -4.15 17.98 -5.75
N LEU A 55 -4.05 17.98 -7.07
CA LEU A 55 -4.20 16.77 -7.88
C LEU A 55 -3.10 15.75 -7.57
N PHE A 56 -1.86 16.20 -7.45
CA PHE A 56 -0.74 15.35 -7.04
C PHE A 56 -0.95 14.74 -5.66
N LEU A 57 -1.34 15.55 -4.66
CA LEU A 57 -1.60 15.08 -3.31
C LEU A 57 -2.77 14.08 -3.27
N ARG A 58 -3.81 14.34 -4.05
CA ARG A 58 -4.95 13.41 -4.22
C ARG A 58 -4.52 12.08 -4.83
N ALA A 59 -3.76 12.11 -5.91
CA ALA A 59 -3.22 10.89 -6.53
C ALA A 59 -2.34 10.11 -5.56
N TYR A 60 -1.47 10.81 -4.82
CA TYR A 60 -0.63 10.21 -3.78
C TYR A 60 -1.48 9.59 -2.65
N SER A 61 -2.54 10.26 -2.22
CA SER A 61 -3.49 9.74 -1.22
C SER A 61 -4.13 8.42 -1.67
N LEU A 62 -4.63 8.36 -2.90
CA LEU A 62 -5.24 7.15 -3.46
C LEU A 62 -4.24 5.99 -3.60
N GLY A 63 -2.96 6.31 -3.79
CA GLY A 63 -1.86 5.35 -3.73
C GLY A 63 -1.51 4.84 -2.33
N GLY A 64 -2.17 5.33 -1.27
CA GLY A 64 -1.90 4.96 0.13
C GLY A 64 -2.03 3.47 0.41
N GLY A 65 -2.81 2.73 -0.39
CA GLY A 65 -2.91 1.28 -0.32
C GLY A 65 -1.56 0.54 -0.50
N THR A 66 -0.60 1.16 -1.19
CA THR A 66 0.73 0.58 -1.38
C THR A 66 1.55 0.49 -0.08
N TYR A 67 1.24 1.33 0.90
CA TYR A 67 1.93 1.31 2.21
C TYR A 67 1.38 0.26 3.17
N THR A 68 0.34 -0.48 2.79
CA THR A 68 -0.23 -1.57 3.60
C THR A 68 0.83 -2.61 3.92
N GLY A 69 0.96 -2.96 5.19
CA GLY A 69 1.92 -3.96 5.66
C GLY A 69 3.11 -3.37 6.43
N LEU A 70 3.54 -2.15 6.18
CA LEU A 70 4.57 -1.49 7.01
C LEU A 70 4.11 -1.38 8.46
N GLU A 71 2.84 -1.04 8.67
CA GLU A 71 2.21 -1.01 10.00
C GLU A 71 2.17 -2.38 10.66
N ALA A 72 1.92 -3.45 9.88
CA ALA A 72 1.87 -4.81 10.41
C ALA A 72 3.22 -5.23 11.01
N VAL A 73 4.34 -4.88 10.39
CA VAL A 73 5.69 -5.13 10.93
C VAL A 73 5.92 -4.34 12.20
N SER A 74 5.53 -3.06 12.21
CA SER A 74 5.66 -2.18 13.38
C SER A 74 4.83 -2.69 14.57
N ASN A 75 3.57 -3.02 14.35
CA ASN A 75 2.65 -3.48 15.40
C ASN A 75 3.01 -4.87 15.94
N ASN A 76 3.69 -5.69 15.16
CA ASN A 76 4.06 -7.06 15.53
C ASN A 76 5.56 -7.22 15.76
N VAL A 77 6.29 -6.15 16.09
CA VAL A 77 7.73 -6.18 16.32
C VAL A 77 8.14 -7.22 17.39
N ASN A 78 7.27 -7.45 18.38
CA ASN A 78 7.50 -8.44 19.45
C ASN A 78 7.46 -9.91 18.96
N MET A 79 6.89 -10.17 17.78
CA MET A 79 6.82 -11.51 17.15
C MET A 79 7.99 -11.78 16.21
N LEU A 80 8.84 -10.76 15.95
CA LEU A 80 10.00 -10.91 15.09
C LEU A 80 11.13 -11.68 15.78
N SER A 81 11.92 -12.37 14.97
CA SER A 81 13.12 -13.07 15.43
C SER A 81 14.16 -12.10 16.01
N GLU A 82 14.86 -12.51 17.06
CA GLU A 82 15.94 -11.72 17.63
C GLU A 82 17.14 -11.59 16.66
N PRO A 83 17.79 -10.44 16.61
CA PRO A 83 17.51 -9.19 17.32
C PRO A 83 16.36 -8.40 16.65
N ARG A 84 15.22 -8.25 17.31
CA ARG A 84 13.94 -7.75 16.76
C ARG A 84 14.04 -6.46 15.99
N VAL A 85 14.73 -5.46 16.54
CA VAL A 85 14.89 -4.14 15.90
C VAL A 85 15.60 -4.26 14.55
N ARG A 86 16.68 -5.02 14.50
CA ARG A 86 17.46 -5.26 13.27
C ARG A 86 16.62 -6.02 12.23
N THR A 87 15.96 -7.08 12.67
CA THR A 87 15.06 -7.88 11.82
C THR A 87 13.94 -7.03 11.26
N GLY A 88 13.27 -6.22 12.09
CA GLY A 88 12.22 -5.29 11.66
C GLY A 88 12.72 -4.26 10.64
N THR A 89 13.91 -3.67 10.89
CA THR A 89 14.52 -2.71 9.96
C THR A 89 14.79 -3.32 8.59
N TYR A 90 15.37 -4.52 8.53
CA TYR A 90 15.60 -5.21 7.25
C TYR A 90 14.30 -5.61 6.56
N THR A 91 13.31 -6.10 7.31
CA THR A 91 12.00 -6.45 6.76
C THR A 91 11.35 -5.23 6.12
N MET A 92 11.33 -4.08 6.80
CA MET A 92 10.80 -2.83 6.25
C MET A 92 11.57 -2.35 5.03
N LEU A 93 12.90 -2.48 5.02
CA LEU A 93 13.72 -2.11 3.86
C LEU A 93 13.41 -2.99 2.64
N TYR A 94 13.31 -4.32 2.83
CA TYR A 94 12.93 -5.24 1.76
C TYR A 94 11.54 -4.96 1.24
N MET A 95 10.57 -4.70 2.12
CA MET A 95 9.21 -4.34 1.73
C MET A 95 9.20 -3.04 0.91
N ALA A 96 9.84 -2.00 1.40
CA ALA A 96 9.91 -0.71 0.70
C ALA A 96 10.59 -0.84 -0.67
N SER A 97 11.69 -1.59 -0.76
CA SER A 97 12.42 -1.80 -2.02
C SER A 97 11.60 -2.60 -3.03
N SER A 98 10.97 -3.71 -2.59
CA SER A 98 10.14 -4.53 -3.48
C SER A 98 8.91 -3.75 -3.96
N LEU A 99 8.29 -2.97 -3.08
CA LEU A 99 7.16 -2.13 -3.40
C LEU A 99 7.53 -1.01 -4.39
N SER A 100 8.65 -0.33 -4.16
CA SER A 100 9.15 0.70 -5.08
C SER A 100 9.41 0.12 -6.47
N LEU A 101 9.97 -1.09 -6.55
CA LEU A 101 10.25 -1.77 -7.80
C LEU A 101 8.97 -2.21 -8.52
N THR A 102 8.02 -2.82 -7.81
CA THR A 102 6.78 -3.33 -8.42
C THR A 102 5.81 -2.20 -8.75
N ALA A 103 5.46 -1.35 -7.79
CA ALA A 103 4.52 -0.25 -8.02
C ALA A 103 5.11 0.80 -8.99
N GLY A 104 6.36 1.20 -8.79
CA GLY A 104 7.04 2.12 -9.70
C GLY A 104 7.19 1.55 -11.11
N GLY A 105 7.53 0.27 -11.22
CA GLY A 105 7.61 -0.44 -12.50
C GLY A 105 6.28 -0.52 -13.23
N ILE A 106 5.18 -0.83 -12.52
CA ILE A 106 3.82 -0.89 -13.10
C ILE A 106 3.38 0.50 -13.57
N ILE A 107 3.60 1.55 -12.78
CA ILE A 107 3.27 2.93 -13.19
C ILE A 107 4.06 3.31 -14.45
N LEU A 108 5.34 2.95 -14.50
CA LEU A 108 6.17 3.19 -15.67
C LEU A 108 5.65 2.44 -16.92
N LEU A 109 5.15 1.21 -16.74
CA LEU A 109 4.50 0.47 -17.83
C LEU A 109 3.24 1.18 -18.33
N TYR A 110 2.40 1.72 -17.46
CA TYR A 110 1.21 2.46 -17.88
C TYR A 110 1.56 3.63 -18.80
N LEU A 111 2.63 4.34 -18.48
CA LEU A 111 3.12 5.47 -19.27
C LEU A 111 3.74 4.99 -20.60
N LEU A 112 4.63 4.01 -20.56
CA LEU A 112 5.34 3.52 -21.75
C LEU A 112 4.41 2.85 -22.76
N TRP A 113 3.38 2.15 -22.29
CA TRP A 113 2.41 1.46 -23.13
C TRP A 113 1.17 2.31 -23.43
N ASN A 114 1.14 3.58 -22.99
CA ASN A 114 0.03 4.51 -23.16
C ASN A 114 -1.32 3.88 -22.81
N VAL A 115 -1.38 3.23 -21.64
CA VAL A 115 -2.53 2.44 -21.21
C VAL A 115 -3.70 3.36 -20.87
N GLN A 116 -4.85 3.11 -21.47
CA GLN A 116 -6.09 3.83 -21.19
C GLN A 116 -7.03 2.96 -20.36
N PRO A 117 -7.83 3.53 -19.44
CA PRO A 117 -8.84 2.80 -18.70
C PRO A 117 -9.86 2.14 -19.64
N VAL A 118 -10.19 0.88 -19.37
CA VAL A 118 -11.22 0.13 -20.06
C VAL A 118 -12.30 -0.27 -19.04
N ASP A 119 -13.56 -0.10 -19.38
CA ASP A 119 -14.68 -0.44 -18.50
C ASP A 119 -14.60 -1.90 -18.04
N HIS A 120 -14.84 -2.11 -16.76
CA HIS A 120 -14.81 -3.43 -16.11
C HIS A 120 -13.46 -4.16 -16.12
N GLN A 121 -12.36 -3.46 -16.43
CA GLN A 121 -11.00 -4.02 -16.34
C GLN A 121 -10.11 -3.15 -15.46
N THR A 122 -9.19 -3.80 -14.73
CA THR A 122 -8.14 -3.07 -14.01
C THR A 122 -7.05 -2.61 -15.00
N LEU A 123 -6.38 -1.50 -14.70
CA LEU A 123 -5.25 -1.03 -15.52
C LEU A 123 -4.15 -2.11 -15.64
N ASN A 124 -3.94 -2.91 -14.61
CA ASN A 124 -3.04 -4.05 -14.66
C ASN A 124 -3.46 -5.07 -15.71
N ALA A 125 -4.76 -5.44 -15.73
CA ALA A 125 -5.28 -6.39 -16.70
C ALA A 125 -5.11 -5.89 -18.15
N VAL A 126 -5.37 -4.60 -18.38
CA VAL A 126 -5.18 -3.98 -19.70
C VAL A 126 -3.71 -3.97 -20.09
N THR A 127 -2.82 -3.56 -19.19
CA THR A 127 -1.37 -3.46 -19.44
C THR A 127 -0.74 -4.82 -19.69
N PHE A 128 -0.97 -5.77 -18.79
CA PHE A 128 -0.41 -7.12 -18.93
C PHE A 128 -1.03 -7.86 -20.10
N GLY A 129 -2.31 -7.62 -20.40
CA GLY A 129 -2.96 -8.12 -21.60
C GLY A 129 -2.29 -7.59 -22.88
N ALA A 130 -1.99 -6.29 -22.95
CA ALA A 130 -1.27 -5.69 -24.08
C ALA A 130 0.13 -6.28 -24.24
N ILE A 131 0.88 -6.44 -23.14
CA ILE A 131 2.21 -7.05 -23.16
C ILE A 131 2.16 -8.50 -23.64
N ILE A 132 1.26 -9.32 -23.11
CA ILE A 132 1.13 -10.75 -23.46
C ILE A 132 0.70 -10.88 -24.92
N ASN A 133 -0.24 -10.04 -25.40
CA ASN A 133 -0.69 -10.05 -26.76
C ASN A 133 0.42 -9.63 -27.76
N SER A 134 1.38 -8.83 -27.33
CA SER A 134 2.54 -8.48 -28.18
C SER A 134 3.42 -9.67 -28.55
N TRP A 135 3.31 -10.78 -27.81
CA TRP A 135 4.05 -12.03 -28.09
C TRP A 135 3.44 -12.83 -29.24
N GLN A 136 2.28 -12.41 -29.76
CA GLN A 136 1.59 -13.06 -30.90
C GLN A 136 1.35 -14.57 -30.70
N LEU A 137 1.07 -14.96 -29.47
CA LEU A 137 0.73 -16.34 -29.12
C LEU A 137 -0.70 -16.67 -29.53
N ASP A 138 -1.04 -17.97 -29.51
CA ASP A 138 -2.44 -18.40 -29.65
C ASP A 138 -3.34 -17.69 -28.61
N PRO A 139 -4.53 -17.19 -29.01
CA PRO A 139 -5.42 -16.46 -28.10
C PRO A 139 -5.73 -17.23 -26.81
N ALA A 140 -5.91 -18.55 -26.87
CA ALA A 140 -6.18 -19.36 -25.68
C ALA A 140 -5.00 -19.35 -24.71
N ILE A 141 -3.77 -19.37 -25.22
CA ILE A 141 -2.55 -19.28 -24.40
C ILE A 141 -2.44 -17.88 -23.77
N SER A 142 -2.65 -16.83 -24.55
CA SER A 142 -2.61 -15.43 -24.06
C SER A 142 -3.62 -15.20 -22.94
N TYR A 143 -4.86 -15.65 -23.11
CA TYR A 143 -5.86 -15.59 -22.05
C TYR A 143 -5.49 -16.41 -20.82
N GLY A 144 -4.91 -17.61 -21.02
CA GLY A 144 -4.46 -18.46 -19.92
C GLY A 144 -3.34 -17.80 -19.10
N LEU A 145 -2.35 -17.18 -19.76
CA LEU A 145 -1.26 -16.47 -19.11
C LEU A 145 -1.77 -15.25 -18.33
N LEU A 146 -2.62 -14.43 -18.95
CA LEU A 146 -3.23 -13.29 -18.27
C LEU A 146 -4.04 -13.73 -17.05
N ALA A 147 -4.84 -14.79 -17.19
CA ALA A 147 -5.62 -15.33 -16.08
C ALA A 147 -4.73 -15.78 -14.91
N ILE A 148 -3.58 -16.40 -15.18
CA ILE A 148 -2.61 -16.79 -14.13
C ILE A 148 -2.09 -15.55 -13.41
N VAL A 149 -1.70 -14.50 -14.13
CA VAL A 149 -1.21 -13.24 -13.54
C VAL A 149 -2.28 -12.63 -12.64
N LEU A 150 -3.51 -12.49 -13.12
CA LEU A 150 -4.62 -11.92 -12.34
C LEU A 150 -5.03 -12.80 -11.15
N LEU A 151 -4.94 -14.12 -11.27
CA LEU A 151 -5.17 -15.04 -10.14
C LEU A 151 -4.09 -14.89 -9.05
N LEU A 152 -2.84 -14.63 -9.43
CA LEU A 152 -1.77 -14.36 -8.46
C LEU A 152 -2.00 -13.02 -7.75
N GLU A 153 -2.45 -11.98 -8.47
CA GLU A 153 -2.87 -10.70 -7.86
C GLU A 153 -4.03 -10.90 -6.88
N ALA A 154 -5.08 -11.60 -7.29
CA ALA A 154 -6.21 -11.91 -6.42
C ALA A 154 -5.79 -12.72 -5.19
N GLY A 155 -4.90 -13.70 -5.37
CA GLY A 155 -4.31 -14.47 -4.28
C GLY A 155 -3.55 -13.59 -3.30
N LEU A 156 -2.78 -12.63 -3.78
CA LEU A 156 -2.05 -11.68 -2.94
C LEU A 156 -3.01 -10.78 -2.14
N LEU A 157 -4.12 -10.33 -2.75
CA LEU A 157 -5.15 -9.55 -2.04
C LEU A 157 -5.82 -10.36 -0.93
N LEU A 158 -6.06 -11.67 -1.14
CA LEU A 158 -6.57 -12.57 -0.09
C LEU A 158 -5.58 -12.68 1.09
N VAL A 159 -4.28 -12.79 0.77
CA VAL A 159 -3.22 -12.79 1.80
C VAL A 159 -3.21 -11.47 2.57
N ALA A 160 -3.30 -10.34 1.87
CA ALA A 160 -3.35 -9.02 2.48
C ALA A 160 -4.57 -8.86 3.40
N ALA A 161 -5.75 -9.30 2.96
CA ALA A 161 -6.97 -9.28 3.77
C ALA A 161 -6.81 -10.10 5.07
N ASN A 162 -6.15 -11.27 5.00
CA ASN A 162 -5.88 -12.10 6.18
C ASN A 162 -5.00 -11.38 7.21
N THR A 163 -4.10 -10.50 6.78
CA THR A 163 -3.24 -9.71 7.67
C THR A 163 -4.07 -8.79 8.60
N GLY A 164 -5.18 -8.24 8.10
CA GLY A 164 -6.12 -7.44 8.89
C GLY A 164 -6.76 -8.23 10.04
N PHE A 165 -7.08 -9.50 9.79
CA PHE A 165 -7.65 -10.41 10.80
C PHE A 165 -6.62 -10.91 11.83
N LEU A 166 -5.33 -10.78 11.55
CA LEU A 166 -4.27 -11.04 12.52
C LEU A 166 -3.91 -9.79 13.33
N GLY A 167 -3.70 -8.67 12.65
CA GLY A 167 -3.27 -7.42 13.28
C GLY A 167 -4.38 -6.71 14.06
N GLY A 168 -5.56 -6.58 13.49
CA GLY A 168 -6.68 -5.86 14.10
C GLY A 168 -7.07 -6.37 15.48
N PRO A 169 -7.34 -7.67 15.65
CA PRO A 169 -7.64 -8.24 16.95
C PRO A 169 -6.53 -8.08 17.98
N THR A 170 -5.26 -8.10 17.54
CA THR A 170 -4.10 -7.90 18.43
C THR A 170 -4.06 -6.46 18.94
N VAL A 171 -4.30 -5.47 18.08
CA VAL A 171 -4.38 -4.06 18.47
C VAL A 171 -5.55 -3.84 19.46
N LEU A 172 -6.72 -4.39 19.17
CA LEU A 172 -7.88 -4.33 20.07
C LEU A 172 -7.57 -4.98 21.44
N ALA A 173 -6.86 -6.11 21.46
CA ALA A 173 -6.44 -6.74 22.69
C ALA A 173 -5.52 -5.85 23.53
N ASN A 174 -4.54 -5.19 22.88
CA ASN A 174 -3.64 -4.24 23.55
C ASN A 174 -4.42 -3.02 24.10
N MET A 175 -5.33 -2.46 23.32
CA MET A 175 -6.20 -1.38 23.78
C MET A 175 -7.07 -1.80 24.99
N ALA A 176 -7.50 -3.06 25.05
CA ALA A 176 -8.25 -3.60 26.18
C ALA A 176 -7.38 -3.82 27.43
N VAL A 177 -6.08 -4.11 27.27
CA VAL A 177 -5.11 -4.15 28.38
C VAL A 177 -4.95 -2.75 28.97
N ASP A 178 -4.85 -1.71 28.13
CA ASP A 178 -4.75 -0.31 28.53
C ASP A 178 -6.09 0.30 28.98
N SER A 179 -7.16 -0.50 29.07
CA SER A 179 -8.50 -0.07 29.51
C SER A 179 -9.18 0.97 28.58
N TRP A 180 -8.79 1.09 27.32
CA TRP A 180 -9.40 1.96 26.34
C TRP A 180 -10.70 1.39 25.76
N ILE A 181 -10.81 0.06 25.73
CA ILE A 181 -11.98 -0.67 25.27
C ILE A 181 -12.32 -1.80 26.27
N PRO A 182 -13.52 -2.41 26.18
CA PRO A 182 -13.94 -3.46 27.12
C PRO A 182 -12.95 -4.62 27.19
N ARG A 183 -12.73 -5.13 28.41
CA ARG A 183 -11.77 -6.22 28.70
C ARG A 183 -12.06 -7.52 27.93
N GLN A 184 -13.25 -7.69 27.41
CA GLN A 184 -13.64 -8.86 26.61
C GLN A 184 -12.79 -9.05 25.35
N PHE A 185 -12.19 -7.97 24.80
CA PHE A 185 -11.35 -8.03 23.62
C PHE A 185 -9.94 -8.59 23.88
N ARG A 186 -9.48 -8.62 25.13
CA ARG A 186 -8.20 -9.26 25.50
C ARG A 186 -8.34 -10.75 25.82
N ASN A 187 -9.56 -11.24 26.07
CA ASN A 187 -9.79 -12.62 26.46
C ASN A 187 -9.54 -13.55 25.28
N LEU A 188 -8.74 -14.57 25.52
CA LEU A 188 -8.52 -15.63 24.55
C LEU A 188 -9.67 -16.64 24.63
N SER A 189 -10.10 -17.13 23.48
CA SER A 189 -11.02 -18.26 23.37
C SER A 189 -10.35 -19.58 23.75
N GLY A 190 -11.10 -20.67 23.83
CA GLY A 190 -10.57 -22.01 24.04
C GLY A 190 -9.55 -22.47 22.96
N ARG A 191 -9.45 -21.74 21.86
CA ARG A 191 -8.45 -21.95 20.78
C ARG A 191 -7.28 -20.96 20.87
N LEU A 192 -7.11 -20.26 21.97
CA LEU A 192 -6.05 -19.27 22.22
C LEU A 192 -6.05 -18.11 21.20
N VAL A 193 -7.21 -17.72 20.66
CA VAL A 193 -7.38 -16.58 19.75
C VAL A 193 -8.29 -15.51 20.36
N THR A 194 -8.06 -14.25 20.00
CA THR A 194 -8.89 -13.09 20.39
C THR A 194 -10.18 -13.04 19.56
N GLN A 195 -11.07 -14.00 19.82
CA GLN A 195 -12.26 -14.26 19.01
C GLN A 195 -13.18 -13.05 18.86
N ASN A 196 -13.39 -12.28 19.94
CA ASN A 196 -14.25 -11.09 19.91
C ASN A 196 -13.71 -10.01 18.96
N GLY A 197 -12.38 -9.85 18.90
CA GLY A 197 -11.72 -8.96 17.95
C GLY A 197 -11.92 -9.40 16.52
N ILE A 198 -11.78 -10.70 16.22
CA ILE A 198 -11.99 -11.26 14.88
C ILE A 198 -13.45 -11.05 14.43
N PHE A 199 -14.42 -11.29 15.30
CA PHE A 199 -15.85 -11.05 14.98
C PHE A 199 -16.13 -9.59 14.71
N LEU A 200 -15.60 -8.68 15.54
CA LEU A 200 -15.80 -7.24 15.33
C LEU A 200 -15.23 -6.79 13.98
N MET A 201 -14.01 -7.22 13.65
CA MET A 201 -13.38 -6.91 12.37
C MET A 201 -14.17 -7.49 11.18
N GLY A 202 -14.62 -8.74 11.28
CA GLY A 202 -15.41 -9.39 10.23
C GLY A 202 -16.76 -8.72 10.01
N LEU A 203 -17.50 -8.44 11.08
CA LEU A 203 -18.78 -7.74 10.99
C LEU A 203 -18.61 -6.31 10.47
N GLY A 204 -17.57 -5.60 10.92
CA GLY A 204 -17.24 -4.27 10.41
C GLY A 204 -16.93 -4.29 8.91
N ALA A 205 -16.11 -5.23 8.45
CA ALA A 205 -15.78 -5.40 7.03
C ALA A 205 -17.02 -5.70 6.18
N ILE A 206 -17.88 -6.62 6.62
CA ILE A 206 -19.15 -6.94 5.96
C ILE A 206 -20.07 -5.70 5.94
N GLY A 207 -20.19 -4.98 7.04
CA GLY A 207 -20.99 -3.76 7.14
C GLY A 207 -20.54 -2.70 6.14
N ILE A 208 -19.23 -2.46 6.02
CA ILE A 208 -18.66 -1.51 5.05
C ILE A 208 -18.93 -1.98 3.61
N LEU A 209 -18.72 -3.26 3.31
CA LEU A 209 -18.98 -3.83 1.99
C LEU A 209 -20.45 -3.68 1.58
N LEU A 210 -21.37 -3.95 2.49
CA LEU A 210 -22.82 -3.80 2.22
C LEU A 210 -23.18 -2.33 2.02
N TRP A 211 -22.65 -1.43 2.85
CA TRP A 211 -22.89 0.00 2.75
C TRP A 211 -22.36 0.60 1.44
N THR A 212 -21.14 0.25 1.05
CA THR A 212 -20.51 0.73 -0.20
C THR A 212 -20.95 -0.05 -1.42
N LYS A 213 -21.76 -1.12 -1.26
CA LYS A 213 -22.15 -2.05 -2.33
C LYS A 213 -20.95 -2.67 -3.06
N GLY A 214 -19.80 -2.74 -2.39
CA GLY A 214 -18.56 -3.24 -2.95
C GLY A 214 -17.88 -2.29 -3.94
N ASP A 215 -18.24 -1.01 -3.97
CA ASP A 215 -17.58 -0.02 -4.82
C ASP A 215 -16.14 0.20 -4.34
N VAL A 216 -15.19 -0.25 -5.17
CA VAL A 216 -13.75 -0.20 -4.89
C VAL A 216 -13.27 1.24 -4.80
N SER A 217 -13.81 2.18 -5.59
CA SER A 217 -13.42 3.59 -5.57
C SER A 217 -13.69 4.22 -4.21
N VAL A 218 -14.88 3.96 -3.66
CA VAL A 218 -15.27 4.42 -2.31
C VAL A 218 -14.41 3.77 -1.24
N LEU A 219 -14.15 2.45 -1.36
CA LEU A 219 -13.31 1.72 -0.40
C LEU A 219 -11.87 2.24 -0.37
N VAL A 220 -11.28 2.55 -1.52
CA VAL A 220 -9.92 3.13 -1.62
C VAL A 220 -9.86 4.50 -0.96
N VAL A 221 -10.88 5.36 -1.16
CA VAL A 221 -10.95 6.68 -0.51
C VAL A 221 -11.06 6.54 1.01
N LEU A 222 -11.96 5.69 1.51
CA LEU A 222 -12.11 5.42 2.94
C LEU A 222 -10.81 4.88 3.56
N TYR A 223 -10.15 3.97 2.86
CA TYR A 223 -8.87 3.43 3.28
C TYR A 223 -7.81 4.53 3.38
N SER A 224 -7.67 5.34 2.33
CA SER A 224 -6.70 6.44 2.27
C SER A 224 -6.86 7.42 3.43
N ILE A 225 -8.09 7.86 3.70
CA ILE A 225 -8.38 8.78 4.81
C ILE A 225 -7.93 8.15 6.14
N ASN A 226 -8.29 6.89 6.40
CA ASN A 226 -7.91 6.22 7.64
C ASN A 226 -6.39 6.07 7.80
N VAL A 227 -5.69 5.70 6.73
CA VAL A 227 -4.22 5.54 6.73
C VAL A 227 -3.54 6.87 7.05
N PHE A 228 -3.90 7.95 6.35
CA PHE A 228 -3.26 9.24 6.56
C PHE A 228 -3.62 9.89 7.90
N ILE A 229 -4.83 9.66 8.45
CA ILE A 229 -5.15 10.04 9.83
C ILE A 229 -4.24 9.30 10.81
N THR A 230 -4.10 7.99 10.65
CA THR A 230 -3.27 7.15 11.53
C THR A 230 -1.80 7.58 11.48
N PHE A 231 -1.26 7.82 10.28
CA PHE A 231 0.11 8.30 10.13
C PHE A 231 0.30 9.69 10.74
N SER A 232 -0.63 10.62 10.51
CA SER A 232 -0.55 11.96 11.08
C SER A 232 -0.57 11.92 12.61
N LEU A 233 -1.47 11.15 13.21
CA LEU A 233 -1.53 11.02 14.67
C LEU A 233 -0.28 10.34 15.25
N SER A 234 0.24 9.31 14.59
CA SER A 234 1.46 8.61 15.00
C SER A 234 2.68 9.52 14.94
N LEU A 235 2.82 10.29 13.84
CA LEU A 235 3.92 11.24 13.67
C LEU A 235 3.82 12.42 14.64
N LEU A 236 2.61 12.89 14.93
CA LEU A 236 2.39 13.90 15.97
C LEU A 236 2.80 13.37 17.36
N GLY A 237 2.46 12.12 17.65
CA GLY A 237 2.91 11.42 18.86
C GLY A 237 4.44 11.35 18.95
N LEU A 238 5.11 11.02 17.83
CA LEU A 238 6.57 11.02 17.74
C LEU A 238 7.17 12.42 17.92
N CYS A 239 6.57 13.45 17.35
CA CYS A 239 7.00 14.84 17.58
C CYS A 239 6.96 15.20 19.07
N LYS A 240 5.86 14.87 19.76
CA LYS A 240 5.74 15.07 21.20
C LYS A 240 6.79 14.26 21.96
N HIS A 241 7.00 13.00 21.61
CA HIS A 241 7.99 12.14 22.24
C HIS A 241 9.40 12.72 22.14
N TRP A 242 9.87 13.07 20.94
CA TRP A 242 11.20 13.64 20.73
C TRP A 242 11.38 15.01 21.38
N TRP A 243 10.32 15.81 21.44
CA TRP A 243 10.34 17.08 22.16
C TRP A 243 10.48 16.89 23.67
N THR A 244 9.78 15.91 24.24
CA THR A 244 9.84 15.62 25.68
C THR A 244 11.17 14.99 26.08
N SER A 245 11.70 14.07 25.25
CA SER A 245 12.98 13.36 25.48
C SER A 245 14.22 14.16 25.05
N ARG A 246 14.07 15.45 24.83
CA ARG A 246 15.16 16.31 24.32
C ARG A 246 16.41 16.40 25.22
N TYR A 247 16.28 16.10 26.50
CA TYR A 247 17.38 16.13 27.48
C TYR A 247 18.12 14.79 27.58
N ASP A 248 17.46 13.70 27.20
CA ASP A 248 17.98 12.33 27.34
C ASP A 248 18.59 11.79 26.02
N GLU A 249 18.20 12.34 24.87
CA GLU A 249 18.56 11.84 23.53
C GLU A 249 19.46 12.84 22.77
N THR A 250 20.63 12.38 22.37
CA THR A 250 21.63 13.24 21.68
C THR A 250 21.19 13.66 20.26
N ARG A 251 20.38 12.85 19.58
CA ARG A 251 19.90 13.10 18.20
C ARG A 251 18.45 13.55 18.12
N TRP A 252 17.89 14.08 19.19
CA TRP A 252 16.48 14.46 19.24
C TRP A 252 16.06 15.47 18.17
N LYS A 253 16.92 16.45 17.82
CA LYS A 253 16.62 17.47 16.80
C LYS A 253 16.41 16.88 15.43
N SER A 254 17.29 15.99 14.97
CA SER A 254 17.16 15.33 13.66
C SER A 254 15.93 14.43 13.61
N ARG A 255 15.66 13.69 14.69
CA ARG A 255 14.47 12.82 14.79
C ARG A 255 13.18 13.62 14.84
N LEU A 256 13.15 14.73 15.59
CA LEU A 256 12.03 15.65 15.64
C LEU A 256 11.77 16.28 14.27
N LEU A 257 12.82 16.74 13.57
CA LEU A 257 12.68 17.33 12.25
C LEU A 257 12.08 16.33 11.24
N MET A 258 12.57 15.08 11.24
CA MET A 258 12.00 14.02 10.39
C MET A 258 10.51 13.75 10.71
N ALA A 259 10.16 13.69 12.00
CA ALA A 259 8.78 13.48 12.40
C ALA A 259 7.88 14.68 12.02
N LEU A 260 8.36 15.91 12.12
CA LEU A 260 7.64 17.14 11.70
C LEU A 260 7.42 17.16 10.19
N ILE A 261 8.44 16.85 9.39
CA ILE A 261 8.32 16.79 7.94
C ILE A 261 7.28 15.74 7.55
N GLY A 262 7.39 14.54 8.11
CA GLY A 262 6.42 13.48 7.87
C GLY A 262 5.00 13.88 8.29
N PHE A 263 4.83 14.48 9.47
CA PHE A 263 3.53 14.98 9.94
C PHE A 263 2.94 16.03 9.01
N THR A 264 3.75 16.98 8.54
CA THR A 264 3.30 18.03 7.63
C THR A 264 2.83 17.44 6.31
N ILE A 265 3.61 16.51 5.73
CA ILE A 265 3.25 15.85 4.46
C ILE A 265 1.95 15.05 4.63
N THR A 266 1.85 14.18 5.64
CA THR A 266 0.66 13.32 5.83
C THR A 266 -0.58 14.14 6.16
N SER A 267 -0.46 15.24 6.90
CA SER A 267 -1.58 16.14 7.19
C SER A 267 -2.00 16.96 5.97
N SER A 268 -1.06 17.37 5.10
CA SER A 268 -1.39 18.09 3.86
C SER A 268 -2.16 17.23 2.85
N ILE A 269 -2.01 15.90 2.93
CA ILE A 269 -2.75 14.95 2.09
C ILE A 269 -4.21 14.80 2.54
N LEU A 270 -4.51 15.07 3.82
CA LEU A 270 -5.87 14.99 4.37
C LEU A 270 -6.74 16.20 4.04
N VAL A 271 -6.16 17.30 3.62
CA VAL A 271 -6.84 18.56 3.26
C VAL A 271 -7.21 18.55 1.78
#